data_8e03ba09e4189953c594a17575566c01
#
_entry.id   8e03ba09e4189953c594a17575566c01
#
_cell.length_a   1.000
_cell.length_b   1.000
_cell.length_c   1.000
_cell.angle_alpha   90.00
_cell.angle_beta   90.00
_cell.angle_gamma   90.00
#
_symmetry.space_group_name_H-M   'P 1'
#
loop_
_entity.id
_entity.type
_entity.pdbx_description
1 polymer ?
#
loop_
_entity_poly.entity_id
_entity_poly.type
_entity_poly.pdbx_seq_one_letter_code
_entity_poly.pdbx_strand_id
1 'polypeptide(L)'
;MKPNLEDVMQVVQETFSRDLRSIERTMDLNYLRQAFVNVLRPYYTTTQLGEVLKRNHSTMVHYGKSHLTLMRDNYYRDCFHRIQAIYNECMNEELTIRPLHALKAELTELKSRMSELEIQIQKHDNKELQSDMV
;
A
#
# COMPACT_ATOMS: atom_id res chain seq x y z
N MET A 1 2.02 12.39 9.11
CA MET A 1 1.99 12.87 7.71
C MET A 1 1.26 11.87 6.83
N LYS A 2 0.37 12.36 6.00
CA LYS A 2 -0.33 11.51 5.04
C LYS A 2 0.46 11.40 3.73
N PRO A 3 0.33 10.27 2.99
CA PRO A 3 1.02 10.11 1.71
C PRO A 3 0.49 11.07 0.64
N ASN A 4 1.23 11.23 -0.44
CA ASN A 4 0.80 12.02 -1.58
C ASN A 4 -0.36 11.30 -2.27
N LEU A 5 -1.44 12.03 -2.55
CA LEU A 5 -2.65 11.46 -3.15
C LEU A 5 -2.39 10.86 -4.54
N GLU A 6 -1.53 11.47 -5.34
CA GLU A 6 -1.12 10.92 -6.65
C GLU A 6 -0.45 9.56 -6.51
N ASP A 7 0.38 9.39 -5.50
CA ASP A 7 1.08 8.12 -5.24
C ASP A 7 0.09 7.03 -4.82
N VAL A 8 -0.86 7.37 -3.95
CA VAL A 8 -1.92 6.44 -3.53
C VAL A 8 -2.74 6.01 -4.75
N MET A 9 -3.13 6.97 -5.59
CA MET A 9 -3.90 6.67 -6.80
C MET A 9 -3.13 5.77 -7.75
N GLN A 10 -1.84 6.00 -7.92
CA GLN A 10 -1.00 5.18 -8.78
C GLN A 10 -0.96 3.72 -8.30
N VAL A 11 -0.77 3.50 -7.00
CA VAL A 11 -0.77 2.15 -6.42
C VAL A 11 -2.12 1.47 -6.61
N VAL A 12 -3.22 2.19 -6.40
CA VAL A 12 -4.57 1.66 -6.62
C VAL A 12 -4.76 1.26 -8.08
N GLN A 13 -4.37 2.12 -9.03
CA GLN A 13 -4.48 1.82 -10.46
C GLN A 13 -3.67 0.60 -10.85
N GLU A 14 -2.47 0.46 -10.33
CA GLU A 14 -1.61 -0.71 -10.58
C GLU A 14 -2.23 -1.98 -9.98
N THR A 15 -2.72 -1.91 -8.76
CA THR A 15 -3.32 -3.05 -8.06
C THR A 15 -4.56 -3.59 -8.78
N PHE A 16 -5.42 -2.70 -9.25
CA PHE A 16 -6.66 -3.08 -9.93
C PHE A 16 -6.51 -3.17 -11.45
N SER A 17 -5.37 -2.75 -12.00
CA SER A 17 -5.11 -2.68 -13.45
C SER A 17 -6.17 -1.85 -14.18
N ARG A 18 -6.59 -0.73 -13.58
CA ARG A 18 -7.61 0.17 -14.12
C ARG A 18 -7.15 1.62 -14.03
N ASP A 19 -7.55 2.44 -15.00
CA ASP A 19 -7.31 3.88 -15.00
C ASP A 19 -8.53 4.60 -14.41
N LEU A 20 -8.36 5.16 -13.21
CA LEU A 20 -9.43 5.89 -12.52
C LEU A 20 -9.80 7.20 -13.20
N ARG A 21 -8.93 7.74 -14.03
CA ARG A 21 -9.18 8.97 -14.81
C ARG A 21 -9.84 8.70 -16.17
N SER A 22 -10.03 7.43 -16.53
CA SER A 22 -10.64 7.03 -17.79
C SER A 22 -12.06 7.59 -17.92
N ILE A 23 -12.46 7.87 -19.16
CA ILE A 23 -13.82 8.30 -19.48
C ILE A 23 -14.81 7.13 -19.52
N GLU A 24 -14.33 5.90 -19.38
CA GLU A 24 -15.20 4.72 -19.35
C GLU A 24 -16.23 4.80 -18.22
N ARG A 25 -17.45 4.35 -18.54
CA ARG A 25 -18.59 4.38 -17.61
C ARG A 25 -19.08 2.99 -17.27
N THR A 26 -18.17 2.03 -17.19
CA THR A 26 -18.53 0.67 -16.71
C THR A 26 -18.85 0.70 -15.23
N MET A 27 -19.75 -0.19 -14.80
CA MET A 27 -20.20 -0.23 -13.42
C MET A 27 -19.04 -0.53 -12.45
N ASP A 28 -18.17 -1.47 -12.80
CA ASP A 28 -17.02 -1.85 -11.99
C ASP A 28 -16.04 -0.68 -11.80
N LEU A 29 -15.74 0.07 -12.84
CA LEU A 29 -14.86 1.22 -12.76
C LEU A 29 -15.51 2.37 -11.96
N ASN A 30 -16.81 2.57 -12.12
CA ASN A 30 -17.55 3.56 -11.36
C ASN A 30 -17.53 3.22 -9.85
N TYR A 31 -17.73 1.97 -9.49
CA TYR A 31 -17.66 1.50 -8.10
C TYR A 31 -16.24 1.67 -7.55
N LEU A 32 -15.22 1.38 -8.34
CA LEU A 32 -13.84 1.55 -7.94
C LEU A 32 -13.52 3.03 -7.64
N ARG A 33 -13.97 3.94 -8.49
CA ARG A 33 -13.82 5.40 -8.27
C ARG A 33 -14.50 5.84 -6.99
N GLN A 34 -15.73 5.40 -6.76
CA GLN A 34 -16.49 5.75 -5.57
C GLN A 34 -15.83 5.19 -4.31
N ALA A 35 -15.36 3.95 -4.35
CA ALA A 35 -14.62 3.34 -3.25
C ALA A 35 -13.34 4.14 -2.94
N PHE A 36 -12.58 4.50 -3.95
CA PHE A 36 -11.38 5.32 -3.82
C PHE A 36 -11.66 6.64 -3.09
N VAL A 37 -12.68 7.36 -3.54
CA VAL A 37 -13.07 8.64 -2.94
C VAL A 37 -13.53 8.44 -1.49
N ASN A 38 -14.37 7.45 -1.23
CA ASN A 38 -14.96 7.24 0.08
C ASN A 38 -13.95 6.73 1.12
N VAL A 39 -12.97 5.93 0.71
CA VAL A 39 -11.85 5.53 1.58
C VAL A 39 -11.02 6.75 1.98
N LEU A 40 -10.71 7.61 1.01
CA LEU A 40 -9.78 8.73 1.20
C LEU A 40 -10.42 10.00 1.71
N ARG A 41 -11.74 10.08 1.74
CA ARG A 41 -12.50 11.26 2.19
C ARG A 41 -12.10 11.74 3.59
N PRO A 42 -11.83 10.89 4.59
CA PRO A 42 -11.39 11.35 5.90
C PRO A 42 -10.00 11.98 5.92
N TYR A 43 -9.20 11.75 4.89
CA TYR A 43 -7.79 12.14 4.85
C TYR A 43 -7.48 13.28 3.88
N TYR A 44 -8.29 13.44 2.84
CA TYR A 44 -8.10 14.45 1.79
C TYR A 44 -9.39 15.22 1.56
N THR A 45 -9.28 16.46 1.09
CA THR A 45 -10.45 17.28 0.78
C THR A 45 -11.13 16.81 -0.50
N THR A 46 -12.42 17.12 -0.65
CA THR A 46 -13.16 16.83 -1.88
C THR A 46 -12.55 17.53 -3.10
N THR A 47 -11.96 18.71 -2.90
CA THR A 47 -11.25 19.44 -3.96
C THR A 47 -10.03 18.65 -4.42
N GLN A 48 -9.21 18.14 -3.49
CA GLN A 48 -8.04 17.33 -3.82
C GLN A 48 -8.42 16.05 -4.54
N LEU A 49 -9.45 15.36 -4.05
CA LEU A 49 -9.94 14.12 -4.67
C LEU A 49 -10.49 14.37 -6.08
N GLY A 50 -11.24 15.46 -6.27
CA GLY A 50 -11.75 15.85 -7.57
C GLY A 50 -10.64 16.17 -8.55
N GLU A 51 -9.61 16.87 -8.12
CA GLU A 51 -8.45 17.20 -8.95
C GLU A 51 -7.70 15.94 -9.40
N VAL A 52 -7.45 15.02 -8.49
CA VAL A 52 -6.69 13.80 -8.81
C VAL A 52 -7.46 12.90 -9.77
N LEU A 53 -8.79 12.83 -9.64
CA LEU A 53 -9.64 12.05 -10.54
C LEU A 53 -10.06 12.82 -11.80
N LYS A 54 -9.75 14.12 -11.87
CA LYS A 54 -10.22 15.02 -12.94
C LYS A 54 -11.76 15.01 -13.05
N ARG A 55 -12.43 15.09 -11.91
CA ARG A 55 -13.88 15.17 -11.77
C ARG A 55 -14.22 16.41 -10.95
N ASN A 56 -15.46 16.90 -11.09
CA ASN A 56 -15.89 18.08 -10.36
C ASN A 56 -16.29 17.77 -8.92
N HIS A 57 -16.40 18.82 -8.11
CA HIS A 57 -16.73 18.74 -6.69
C HIS A 57 -18.09 18.06 -6.44
N SER A 58 -19.09 18.38 -7.26
CA SER A 58 -20.44 17.78 -7.11
C SER A 58 -20.42 16.27 -7.27
N THR A 59 -19.58 15.74 -8.16
CA THR A 59 -19.39 14.30 -8.33
C THR A 59 -18.83 13.68 -7.05
N MET A 60 -17.87 14.33 -6.42
CA MET A 60 -17.26 13.85 -5.16
C MET A 60 -18.30 13.81 -4.04
N VAL A 61 -19.14 14.82 -3.92
CA VAL A 61 -20.22 14.88 -2.93
C VAL A 61 -21.23 13.76 -3.18
N HIS A 62 -21.61 13.52 -4.44
CA HIS A 62 -22.53 12.44 -4.82
C HIS A 62 -22.00 11.07 -4.41
N TYR A 63 -20.72 10.81 -4.61
CA TYR A 63 -20.08 9.54 -4.22
C TYR A 63 -20.22 9.27 -2.72
N GLY A 64 -20.09 10.31 -1.89
CA GLY A 64 -20.28 10.18 -0.45
C GLY A 64 -21.70 9.80 -0.06
N LYS A 65 -22.68 10.32 -0.77
CA LYS A 65 -24.10 10.02 -0.50
C LYS A 65 -24.49 8.57 -0.84
N SER A 66 -23.83 7.98 -1.84
CA SER A 66 -24.10 6.62 -2.29
C SER A 66 -23.37 5.54 -1.48
N HIS A 67 -22.43 5.92 -0.64
CA HIS A 67 -21.51 5.00 0.03
C HIS A 67 -22.22 3.88 0.83
N LEU A 68 -23.15 4.26 1.71
CA LEU A 68 -23.80 3.28 2.58
C LEU A 68 -24.62 2.25 1.78
N THR A 69 -25.26 2.69 0.72
CA THR A 69 -26.00 1.80 -0.18
C THR A 69 -25.04 0.86 -0.92
N LEU A 70 -23.93 1.39 -1.41
CA LEU A 70 -22.94 0.62 -2.16
C LEU A 70 -22.21 -0.40 -1.28
N MET A 71 -22.08 -0.16 0.02
CA MET A 71 -21.46 -1.11 0.95
C MET A 71 -22.22 -2.44 1.05
N ARG A 72 -23.43 -2.50 0.53
CA ARG A 72 -24.20 -3.76 0.41
C ARG A 72 -23.75 -4.59 -0.77
N ASP A 73 -23.10 -3.99 -1.74
CA ASP A 73 -22.56 -4.69 -2.91
C ASP A 73 -21.20 -5.32 -2.56
N ASN A 74 -21.05 -6.60 -2.87
CA ASN A 74 -19.82 -7.36 -2.54
C ASN A 74 -18.59 -6.81 -3.27
N TYR A 75 -18.73 -6.43 -4.54
CA TYR A 75 -17.64 -5.90 -5.33
C TYR A 75 -17.17 -4.54 -4.80
N TYR A 76 -18.10 -3.63 -4.53
CA TYR A 76 -17.79 -2.32 -3.98
C TYR A 76 -17.10 -2.45 -2.61
N ARG A 77 -17.64 -3.28 -1.74
CA ARG A 77 -17.08 -3.51 -0.40
C ARG A 77 -15.67 -4.08 -0.46
N ASP A 78 -15.42 -5.02 -1.37
CA ASP A 78 -14.08 -5.57 -1.60
C ASP A 78 -13.10 -4.48 -2.06
N CYS A 79 -13.50 -3.67 -3.04
CA CYS A 79 -12.71 -2.51 -3.49
C CYS A 79 -12.41 -1.56 -2.33
N PHE A 80 -13.41 -1.24 -1.53
CA PHE A 80 -13.26 -0.35 -0.39
C PHE A 80 -12.21 -0.85 0.59
N HIS A 81 -12.29 -2.11 0.99
CA HIS A 81 -11.34 -2.70 1.94
C HIS A 81 -9.93 -2.82 1.36
N ARG A 82 -9.80 -3.15 0.09
CA ARG A 82 -8.50 -3.24 -0.58
C ARG A 82 -7.83 -1.88 -0.70
N ILE A 83 -8.59 -0.84 -1.03
CA ILE A 83 -8.06 0.54 -1.11
C ILE A 83 -7.67 1.04 0.28
N GLN A 84 -8.45 0.72 1.31
CA GLN A 84 -8.10 1.06 2.69
C GLN A 84 -6.77 0.43 3.09
N ALA A 85 -6.55 -0.82 2.74
CA ALA A 85 -5.28 -1.51 3.00
C ALA A 85 -4.12 -0.85 2.26
N ILE A 86 -4.32 -0.47 1.00
CA ILE A 86 -3.33 0.25 0.19
C ILE A 86 -2.96 1.59 0.85
N TYR A 87 -3.96 2.35 1.27
CA TYR A 87 -3.72 3.63 1.96
C TYR A 87 -2.91 3.44 3.24
N ASN A 88 -3.25 2.43 4.03
CA ASN A 88 -2.53 2.12 5.28
C ASN A 88 -1.07 1.77 5.00
N GLU A 89 -0.78 1.01 3.95
CA GLU A 89 0.58 0.70 3.53
C GLU A 89 1.34 1.95 3.08
N CYS A 90 0.72 2.80 2.26
CA CYS A 90 1.32 4.05 1.80
C CYS A 90 1.60 4.99 2.98
N MET A 91 0.69 5.06 3.94
CA MET A 91 0.87 5.86 5.15
C MET A 91 2.04 5.38 5.99
N ASN A 92 2.18 4.07 6.14
CA ASN A 92 3.30 3.48 6.87
C ASN A 92 4.64 3.77 6.18
N GLU A 93 4.69 3.69 4.86
CA GLU A 93 5.88 4.03 4.08
C GLU A 93 6.27 5.50 4.27
N GLU A 94 5.31 6.44 4.20
CA GLU A 94 5.56 7.88 4.43
C GLU A 94 6.08 8.15 5.83
N LEU A 95 5.49 7.53 6.85
CA LEU A 95 5.91 7.69 8.23
C LEU A 95 7.29 7.11 8.51
N THR A 96 7.73 6.15 7.71
CA THR A 96 8.95 5.38 7.95
C THR A 96 9.99 5.52 6.85
N ILE A 97 9.80 6.41 5.85
CA ILE A 97 10.70 6.52 4.70
C ILE A 97 12.17 6.63 5.13
N ARG A 98 12.53 7.58 5.99
CA ARG A 98 13.92 7.71 6.47
C ARG A 98 14.32 6.60 7.45
N PRO A 99 13.52 6.33 8.50
CA PRO A 99 13.81 5.20 9.40
C PRO A 99 13.81 3.86 8.67
N LEU A 100 12.95 3.68 7.66
CA LEU A 100 12.87 2.44 6.89
C LEU A 100 14.14 2.22 6.05
N HIS A 101 14.70 3.25 5.42
CA HIS A 101 15.97 3.14 4.71
C HIS A 101 17.10 2.78 5.67
N ALA A 102 17.16 3.40 6.83
CA ALA A 102 18.13 3.08 7.86
C ALA A 102 17.94 1.64 8.36
N LEU A 103 16.71 1.22 8.62
CA LEU A 103 16.38 -0.15 9.05
C LEU A 103 16.71 -1.18 7.99
N LYS A 104 16.46 -0.91 6.72
CA LYS A 104 16.83 -1.80 5.61
C LYS A 104 18.35 -1.96 5.50
N ALA A 105 19.09 -0.86 5.65
CA ALA A 105 20.55 -0.90 5.66
C ALA A 105 21.07 -1.70 6.84
N GLU A 106 20.57 -1.47 8.05
CA GLU A 106 20.92 -2.23 9.25
C GLU A 106 20.54 -3.71 9.11
N LEU A 107 19.38 -4.01 8.56
CA LEU A 107 18.93 -5.39 8.36
C LEU A 107 19.85 -6.12 7.37
N THR A 108 20.26 -5.47 6.29
CA THR A 108 21.19 -6.03 5.33
C THR A 108 22.55 -6.29 5.98
N GLU A 109 23.05 -5.36 6.77
CA GLU A 109 24.29 -5.51 7.51
C GLU A 109 24.22 -6.64 8.53
N LEU A 110 23.11 -6.72 9.29
CA LEU A 110 22.88 -7.80 10.25
C LEU A 110 22.81 -9.17 9.57
N LYS A 111 22.14 -9.26 8.44
CA LYS A 111 22.07 -10.51 7.65
C LYS A 111 23.45 -10.94 7.17
N SER A 112 24.29 -10.00 6.73
CA SER A 112 25.67 -10.28 6.33
C SER A 112 26.50 -10.79 7.52
N ARG A 113 26.37 -10.15 8.69
CA ARG A 113 27.04 -10.57 9.93
C ARG A 113 26.58 -11.94 10.38
N MET A 114 25.27 -12.22 10.33
CA MET A 114 24.73 -13.54 10.67
C MET A 114 25.28 -14.62 9.75
N SER A 115 25.37 -14.38 8.45
CA SER A 115 25.96 -15.32 7.50
C SER A 115 27.43 -15.59 7.81
N GLU A 116 28.21 -14.58 8.15
CA GLU A 116 29.61 -14.71 8.54
C GLU A 116 29.75 -15.54 9.83
N LEU A 117 28.91 -15.26 10.82
CA LEU A 117 28.90 -16.01 12.08
C LEU A 117 28.50 -17.46 11.87
N GLU A 118 27.52 -17.74 11.04
CA GLU A 118 27.13 -19.10 10.69
C GLU A 118 28.27 -19.87 10.04
N ILE A 119 29.01 -19.25 9.11
CA ILE A 119 30.18 -19.85 8.47
C ILE A 119 31.27 -20.14 9.51
N GLN A 120 31.51 -19.21 10.43
CA GLN A 120 32.51 -19.40 11.49
C GLN A 120 32.10 -20.53 12.44
N ILE A 121 30.84 -20.62 12.81
CA ILE A 121 30.32 -21.70 13.66
C ILE A 121 30.46 -23.04 12.97
N GLN A 122 30.12 -23.15 11.70
CA GLN A 122 30.28 -24.38 10.92
C GLN A 122 31.73 -24.81 10.82
N LYS A 123 32.66 -23.90 10.62
CA LYS A 123 34.09 -24.19 10.59
C LYS A 123 34.59 -24.67 11.95
N HIS A 124 34.11 -24.07 13.03
CA HIS A 124 34.47 -24.44 14.39
C HIS A 124 33.94 -25.84 14.75
N ASP A 125 32.68 -26.10 14.42
CA ASP A 125 32.06 -27.42 14.64
C ASP A 125 32.77 -28.50 13.83
N ASN A 126 33.17 -28.23 12.60
CA ASN A 126 33.94 -29.18 11.78
C ASN A 126 35.32 -29.46 12.37
N LYS A 127 35.98 -28.46 12.97
CA LYS A 127 37.27 -28.64 13.65
C LYS A 127 37.10 -29.48 14.92
N GLU A 128 36.06 -29.26 15.70
CA GLU A 128 35.75 -30.06 16.90
C GLU A 128 35.45 -31.52 16.54
N LEU A 129 34.66 -31.76 15.48
CA LEU A 129 34.38 -33.08 14.96
C LEU A 129 35.63 -33.79 14.49
N GLN A 130 36.55 -33.09 13.83
CA GLN A 130 37.83 -33.64 13.39
C GLN A 130 38.75 -33.94 14.59
N SER A 131 38.70 -33.11 15.63
CA SER A 131 39.46 -33.35 16.86
C SER A 131 38.95 -34.57 17.61
N ASP A 132 37.63 -34.80 17.65
CA ASP A 132 37.00 -35.93 18.29
C ASP A 132 37.27 -37.25 17.56
N MET A 133 37.60 -37.20 16.29
CA MET A 133 37.97 -38.37 15.49
C MET A 133 39.43 -38.82 15.64
N VAL A 134 40.22 -38.02 16.32
CA VAL A 134 41.62 -38.29 16.59
C VAL A 134 41.75 -38.81 18.03
#